data_2349fe213f16de990d9c7d839902b769
#
_entry.id   2349fe213f16de990d9c7d839902b769
#
_cell.length_a   1.000
_cell.length_b   1.000
_cell.length_c   1.000
_cell.angle_alpha   90.00
_cell.angle_beta   90.00
_cell.angle_gamma   90.00
#
_symmetry.space_group_name_H-M   'P 1'
#
loop_
_entity.id
_entity.type
_entity.pdbx_description
1 polymer ?
#
loop_
_entity_poly.entity_id
_entity_poly.type
_entity_poly.pdbx_seq_one_letter_code
_entity_poly.pdbx_strand_id
1 'polypeptide(L)'
;MKKAELLAPAGDINAGYAALYYGADAVYLGLRSFSARAGATNFSPEELDEFTAYAHHLNRKVYVTLNTLIQERELNDLLKMLDICRNCRVDGIIVQDLGVARLI
;
A
#
# COMPACT_ATOMS: atom_id res chain seq x y z
N MET A 1 24.78 -15.16 3.75
CA MET A 1 23.84 -14.91 4.85
C MET A 1 22.70 -14.04 4.38
N LYS A 2 21.51 -14.41 4.74
CA LYS A 2 20.33 -13.68 4.30
C LYS A 2 20.11 -12.47 5.18
N LYS A 3 20.02 -11.30 4.58
CA LYS A 3 19.78 -10.09 5.30
C LYS A 3 18.29 -9.95 5.65
N ALA A 4 18.00 -9.58 6.88
CA ALA A 4 16.62 -9.33 7.27
C ALA A 4 16.10 -8.08 6.59
N GLU A 5 14.87 -8.16 6.10
CA GLU A 5 14.24 -7.01 5.48
C GLU A 5 13.60 -6.12 6.53
N LEU A 6 13.82 -4.82 6.40
CA LEU A 6 13.16 -3.84 7.23
C LEU A 6 11.89 -3.37 6.55
N LEU A 7 10.76 -3.70 7.15
CA LEU A 7 9.45 -3.32 6.62
C LEU A 7 8.89 -2.19 7.47
N ALA A 8 8.56 -1.08 6.84
CA ALA A 8 8.08 0.10 7.54
C ALA A 8 6.70 0.53 7.06
N PRO A 9 5.84 0.98 7.97
CA PRO A 9 4.52 1.49 7.59
C PRO A 9 4.61 2.93 7.11
N ALA A 10 3.68 3.34 6.26
CA ALA A 10 3.56 4.71 5.83
C ALA A 10 2.11 5.15 5.85
N GLY A 11 1.79 6.10 6.70
CA GLY A 11 0.43 6.64 6.81
C GLY A 11 0.10 7.60 5.68
N ASP A 12 1.11 8.23 5.09
CA ASP A 12 0.94 9.12 3.95
C ASP A 12 2.23 9.13 3.14
N ILE A 13 2.23 9.88 2.04
CA ILE A 13 3.36 9.86 1.12
C ILE A 13 4.63 10.44 1.78
N ASN A 14 4.49 11.42 2.65
CA ASN A 14 5.66 11.98 3.33
C ASN A 14 6.30 10.95 4.25
N ALA A 15 5.48 10.20 4.98
CA ALA A 15 5.97 9.12 5.83
C ALA A 15 6.64 8.03 4.99
N GLY A 16 6.11 7.77 3.79
CA GLY A 16 6.71 6.81 2.88
C GLY A 16 8.11 7.22 2.47
N TYR A 17 8.28 8.46 2.05
CA TYR A 17 9.61 8.94 1.68
C TYR A 17 10.57 8.92 2.87
N ALA A 18 10.08 9.27 4.06
CA ALA A 18 10.93 9.21 5.26
C ALA A 18 11.37 7.78 5.55
N ALA A 19 10.47 6.81 5.39
CA ALA A 19 10.82 5.41 5.60
C ALA A 19 11.93 4.96 4.65
N LEU A 20 11.83 5.35 3.39
CA LEU A 20 12.87 5.01 2.41
C LEU A 20 14.18 5.70 2.75
N TYR A 21 14.10 6.95 3.19
CA TYR A 21 15.30 7.70 3.57
C TYR A 21 16.04 7.02 4.71
N TYR A 22 15.31 6.48 5.68
CA TYR A 22 15.91 5.79 6.81
C TYR A 22 16.28 4.34 6.54
N GLY A 23 16.15 3.89 5.30
CA GLY A 23 16.67 2.59 4.91
C GLY A 23 15.70 1.43 4.92
N ALA A 24 14.41 1.70 4.91
CA ALA A 24 13.43 0.61 4.82
C ALA A 24 13.60 -0.13 3.50
N ASP A 25 13.59 -1.45 3.57
CA ASP A 25 13.68 -2.29 2.37
C ASP A 25 12.35 -2.38 1.66
N ALA A 26 11.27 -2.25 2.42
CA ALA A 26 9.93 -2.27 1.88
C ALA A 26 9.03 -1.38 2.71
N VAL A 27 8.03 -0.80 2.07
CA VAL A 27 7.07 0.08 2.74
C VAL A 27 5.68 -0.50 2.49
N TYR A 28 4.87 -0.58 3.54
CA TYR A 28 3.48 -0.94 3.38
C TYR A 28 2.59 0.25 3.73
N LEU A 29 1.53 0.42 2.95
CA LEU A 29 0.68 1.59 3.03
C LEU A 29 -0.76 1.25 2.69
N GLY A 30 -1.66 2.15 3.05
CA GLY A 30 -3.06 2.04 2.69
C GLY A 30 -3.38 2.96 1.53
N LEU A 31 -4.33 2.54 0.73
CA LEU A 31 -4.82 3.35 -0.37
C LEU A 31 -6.10 4.05 0.07
N ARG A 32 -6.23 5.33 -0.27
CA ARG A 32 -7.42 6.09 0.07
C ARG A 32 -8.61 5.49 -0.68
N SER A 33 -9.60 5.06 0.08
CA SER A 33 -10.78 4.42 -0.48
C SER A 33 -11.69 5.42 -1.17
N PHE A 34 -12.41 4.95 -2.17
CA PHE A 34 -13.44 5.78 -2.81
C PHE A 34 -14.59 6.10 -1.86
N SER A 35 -14.78 5.26 -0.86
CA SER A 35 -15.76 5.51 0.18
C SER A 35 -15.06 5.97 1.45
N ALA A 36 -13.90 6.57 1.32
CA ALA A 36 -13.05 6.92 2.43
C ALA A 36 -13.75 7.89 3.39
N ARG A 37 -13.49 7.69 4.65
CA ARG A 37 -13.94 8.63 5.66
C ARG A 37 -13.15 9.92 5.53
N ALA A 38 -13.83 11.02 5.77
CA ALA A 38 -13.16 12.30 5.76
C ALA A 38 -12.02 12.32 6.77
N GLY A 39 -10.88 12.81 6.36
CA GLY A 39 -9.73 12.93 7.23
C GLY A 39 -8.83 11.71 7.29
N ALA A 40 -9.15 10.65 6.57
CA ALA A 40 -8.26 9.49 6.50
C ALA A 40 -6.99 9.87 5.77
N THR A 41 -5.84 9.62 6.41
CA THR A 41 -4.55 9.85 5.78
C THR A 41 -4.13 8.55 5.13
N ASN A 42 -4.06 8.54 3.84
CA ASN A 42 -3.60 7.41 3.06
C ASN A 42 -3.13 7.95 1.72
N PHE A 43 -2.63 7.06 0.89
CA PHE A 43 -2.15 7.45 -0.41
C PHE A 43 -3.32 7.60 -1.38
N SER A 44 -3.29 8.64 -2.20
CA SER A 44 -4.17 8.71 -3.36
C SER A 44 -3.57 7.83 -4.46
N PRO A 45 -4.36 7.48 -5.50
CA PRO A 45 -3.80 6.70 -6.62
C PRO A 45 -2.61 7.38 -7.27
N GLU A 46 -2.66 8.69 -7.43
CA GLU A 46 -1.55 9.43 -8.03
C GLU A 46 -0.32 9.40 -7.16
N GLU A 47 -0.51 9.53 -5.86
CA GLU A 47 0.60 9.44 -4.91
C GLU A 47 1.20 8.05 -4.89
N LEU A 48 0.37 7.02 -4.99
CA LEU A 48 0.84 5.65 -5.03
C LEU A 48 1.71 5.42 -6.26
N ASP A 49 1.28 5.91 -7.41
CA ASP A 49 2.03 5.75 -8.65
C ASP A 49 3.40 6.43 -8.53
N GLU A 50 3.41 7.66 -8.07
CA GLU A 50 4.65 8.41 -7.90
C GLU A 50 5.58 7.74 -6.89
N PHE A 51 5.04 7.36 -5.74
CA PHE A 51 5.84 6.78 -4.68
C PHE A 51 6.41 5.42 -5.10
N THR A 52 5.61 4.58 -5.74
CA THR A 52 6.04 3.25 -6.16
C THR A 52 7.16 3.35 -7.19
N ALA A 53 7.03 4.28 -8.15
CA ALA A 53 8.08 4.50 -9.12
C ALA A 53 9.38 4.91 -8.45
N TYR A 54 9.31 5.81 -7.49
CA TYR A 54 10.48 6.25 -6.75
C TYR A 54 11.11 5.11 -5.95
N ALA A 55 10.29 4.35 -5.25
CA ALA A 55 10.78 3.23 -4.45
C ALA A 55 11.47 2.18 -5.33
N HIS A 56 10.88 1.87 -6.47
CA HIS A 56 11.49 0.92 -7.40
C HIS A 56 12.81 1.43 -7.96
N HIS A 57 12.91 2.73 -8.16
CA HIS A 57 14.18 3.32 -8.59
C HIS A 57 15.28 3.06 -7.56
N LEU A 58 14.92 2.97 -6.30
CA LEU A 58 15.84 2.68 -5.21
C LEU A 58 15.95 1.18 -4.90
N ASN A 59 15.34 0.34 -5.70
CA ASN A 59 15.26 -1.12 -5.46
C ASN A 59 14.55 -1.46 -4.14
N ARG A 60 13.52 -0.70 -3.83
CA ARG A 60 12.70 -0.91 -2.64
C ARG A 60 11.33 -1.41 -3.06
N LYS A 61 10.67 -2.12 -2.15
CA LYS A 61 9.37 -2.74 -2.45
C LYS A 61 8.25 -1.94 -1.83
N VAL A 62 7.08 -2.00 -2.45
CA VAL A 62 5.88 -1.32 -1.96
C VAL A 62 4.75 -2.33 -1.88
N TYR A 63 4.11 -2.39 -0.73
CA TYR A 63 2.95 -3.26 -0.50
C TYR A 63 1.77 -2.40 -0.10
N VAL A 64 0.59 -2.76 -0.59
CA VAL A 64 -0.64 -2.06 -0.24
C VAL A 64 -1.48 -2.95 0.66
N THR A 65 -1.93 -2.39 1.78
CA THR A 65 -2.82 -3.12 2.69
C THR A 65 -4.26 -2.83 2.32
N LEU A 66 -5.06 -3.88 2.24
CA LEU A 66 -6.49 -3.77 2.00
C LEU A 66 -7.25 -4.45 3.11
N ASN A 67 -8.30 -3.79 3.58
CA ASN A 67 -9.17 -4.34 4.60
C ASN A 67 -10.33 -5.05 3.91
N THR A 68 -10.48 -6.34 4.19
CA THR A 68 -11.53 -7.14 3.56
C THR A 68 -12.84 -7.13 4.33
N LEU A 69 -12.95 -6.34 5.38
CA LEU A 69 -14.22 -6.10 6.02
C LEU A 69 -15.07 -5.22 5.11
N ILE A 70 -15.37 -5.77 3.94
CA ILE A 70 -16.04 -5.03 2.89
C ILE A 70 -17.39 -5.67 2.66
N GLN A 71 -18.42 -4.84 2.67
CA GLN A 71 -19.75 -5.32 2.36
C GLN A 71 -19.89 -5.53 0.85
N GLU A 72 -20.84 -6.36 0.45
CA GLU A 72 -21.03 -6.69 -0.96
C GLU A 72 -21.09 -5.47 -1.87
N ARG A 73 -21.79 -4.45 -1.41
CA ARG A 73 -21.94 -3.22 -2.21
C ARG A 73 -20.62 -2.50 -2.46
N GLU A 74 -19.56 -2.86 -1.73
CA GLU A 74 -18.25 -2.23 -1.87
C GLU A 74 -17.30 -3.06 -2.73
N LEU A 75 -17.79 -4.15 -3.30
CA LEU A 75 -16.96 -5.01 -4.12
C LEU A 75 -16.39 -4.26 -5.33
N ASN A 76 -17.17 -3.39 -5.93
CA ASN A 76 -16.70 -2.62 -7.07
C ASN A 76 -15.55 -1.69 -6.68
N ASP A 77 -15.61 -1.10 -5.49
CA ASP A 77 -14.52 -0.26 -5.01
C ASP A 77 -13.27 -1.08 -4.78
N LEU A 78 -13.42 -2.28 -4.24
CA LEU A 78 -12.28 -3.17 -4.05
C LEU A 78 -11.63 -3.52 -5.39
N LEU A 79 -12.43 -3.84 -6.39
CA LEU A 79 -11.91 -4.17 -7.71
C LEU A 79 -11.16 -2.99 -8.33
N LYS A 80 -11.69 -1.77 -8.15
CA LYS A 80 -11.00 -0.58 -8.62
C LYS A 80 -9.68 -0.37 -7.91
N MET A 81 -9.63 -0.61 -6.60
CA MET A 81 -8.39 -0.48 -5.84
C MET A 81 -7.35 -1.51 -6.29
N LEU A 82 -7.77 -2.74 -6.56
CA LEU A 82 -6.88 -3.76 -7.07
C LEU A 82 -6.33 -3.37 -8.44
N ASP A 83 -7.16 -2.78 -9.29
CA ASP A 83 -6.73 -2.33 -10.60
C ASP A 83 -5.71 -1.19 -10.49
N ILE A 84 -5.95 -0.26 -9.57
CA ILE A 84 -5.00 0.82 -9.30
C ILE A 84 -3.66 0.26 -8.85
N CYS A 85 -3.67 -0.69 -7.93
CA CYS A 85 -2.46 -1.33 -7.44
C CYS A 85 -1.69 -2.00 -8.57
N ARG A 86 -2.41 -2.68 -9.45
CA ARG A 86 -1.80 -3.33 -10.60
C ARG A 86 -1.15 -2.32 -11.54
N ASN A 87 -1.84 -1.22 -11.81
CA ASN A 87 -1.33 -0.19 -12.70
C ASN A 87 -0.14 0.53 -12.12
N CYS A 88 -0.09 0.70 -10.81
CA CYS A 88 1.02 1.33 -10.12
C CYS A 88 2.19 0.39 -9.90
N ARG A 89 2.03 -0.90 -10.23
CA ARG A 89 3.08 -1.91 -10.13
C ARG A 89 3.58 -2.14 -8.71
N VAL A 90 2.67 -2.12 -7.74
CA VAL A 90 3.05 -2.46 -6.37
C VAL A 90 3.57 -3.90 -6.32
N ASP A 91 4.42 -4.18 -5.36
CA ASP A 91 5.07 -5.49 -5.27
C ASP A 91 4.16 -6.56 -4.68
N GLY A 92 3.14 -6.15 -3.94
CA GLY A 92 2.19 -7.09 -3.39
C GLY A 92 1.07 -6.39 -2.67
N ILE A 93 0.05 -7.16 -2.34
CA ILE A 93 -1.10 -6.66 -1.62
C ILE A 93 -1.28 -7.52 -0.38
N ILE A 94 -1.37 -6.85 0.77
CA ILE A 94 -1.62 -7.51 2.04
C ILE A 94 -3.10 -7.36 2.33
N VAL A 95 -3.81 -8.48 2.32
CA VAL A 95 -5.24 -8.48 2.60
C VAL A 95 -5.45 -8.84 4.05
N GLN A 96 -6.10 -7.95 4.78
CA GLN A 96 -6.44 -8.20 6.18
C GLN A 96 -7.89 -8.60 6.26
N ASP A 97 -8.11 -9.81 6.74
CA ASP A 97 -9.43 -10.31 7.05
C ASP A 97 -9.57 -10.42 8.56
N LEU A 98 -10.75 -10.70 9.03
CA LEU A 98 -11.01 -10.81 10.46
C LEU A 98 -10.13 -11.92 11.07
N GLY A 99 -9.02 -11.52 11.64
CA GLY A 99 -8.10 -12.44 12.30
C GLY A 99 -7.08 -13.10 11.39
N VAL A 100 -7.06 -12.78 10.09
CA VAL A 100 -6.11 -13.39 9.14
C VAL A 100 -5.57 -12.35 8.20
N ALA A 101 -4.26 -12.41 7.96
CA ALA A 101 -3.62 -11.58 6.95
C ALA A 101 -3.08 -12.49 5.85
N ARG A 102 -3.31 -12.10 4.60
CA ARG A 102 -2.84 -12.87 3.45
C ARG A 102 -2.09 -11.96 2.49
N LEU A 103 -1.02 -12.49 1.93
CA LEU A 103 -0.27 -11.81 0.88
C LEU A 103 -0.74 -12.36 -0.47
N ILE A 104 -1.14 -11.47 -1.33
CA ILE A 104 -1.60 -11.82 -2.67
C ILE A 104 -0.58 -11.39 -3.72
#